data_5e6b332c6200d87305465a519d905dff
#
_entry.id   5e6b332c6200d87305465a519d905dff
#
_cell.length_a   1.000
_cell.length_b   1.000
_cell.length_c   1.000
_cell.angle_alpha   90.00
_cell.angle_beta   90.00
_cell.angle_gamma   90.00
#
_symmetry.space_group_name_H-M   'P 1'
#
loop_
_entity.id
_entity.type
_entity.pdbx_description
1 polymer ?
#
loop_
_entity_poly.entity_id
_entity_poly.type
_entity_poly.pdbx_seq_one_letter_code
_entity_poly.pdbx_strand_id
1 'polypeptide(L)'
;MTSATPTSLTHPLVKLGLWLRDSGYRFVTPTPLTHARVNARDALEARNLRDIFGWSRPFKETLLPAPALIWLEQAGLLDHSGGLLASKVRFSSLGDQLYAHSAYPTTDADSVFFGPDTYRFANLIENEMAAQPLLPGARILDIGCGAGPGGISAALATIGSPHLTLADINPTALIFAQANVALAGMDGTCANSINS
;
A
#
# COMPACT_ATOMS: atom_id res chain seq x y z
N MET A 1 -10.06 22.42 -8.77
CA MET A 1 -9.32 21.65 -7.76
C MET A 1 -10.32 20.87 -6.93
N THR A 2 -10.60 19.63 -7.29
CA THR A 2 -11.41 18.73 -6.48
C THR A 2 -10.52 18.23 -5.34
N SER A 3 -10.67 18.81 -4.16
CA SER A 3 -10.08 18.31 -2.93
C SER A 3 -10.63 16.91 -2.69
N ALA A 4 -9.80 15.89 -2.82
CA ALA A 4 -10.17 14.54 -2.41
C ALA A 4 -10.42 14.56 -0.90
N THR A 5 -11.61 14.15 -0.50
CA THR A 5 -11.98 14.02 0.92
C THR A 5 -10.98 13.07 1.60
N PRO A 6 -10.49 13.38 2.82
CA PRO A 6 -9.59 12.49 3.54
C PRO A 6 -10.19 11.09 3.61
N THR A 7 -9.42 10.08 3.28
CA THR A 7 -9.87 8.68 3.37
C THR A 7 -10.10 8.36 4.84
N SER A 8 -11.37 8.28 5.21
CA SER A 8 -11.81 7.99 6.57
C SER A 8 -11.27 6.63 7.02
N LEU A 9 -10.99 6.48 8.33
CA LEU A 9 -10.74 5.18 8.99
C LEU A 9 -11.85 4.15 8.72
N THR A 10 -12.99 4.58 8.20
CA THR A 10 -14.11 3.73 7.78
C THR A 10 -13.91 3.11 6.40
N HIS A 11 -12.95 3.59 5.58
CA HIS A 11 -12.70 3.04 4.25
C HIS A 11 -12.30 1.56 4.32
N PRO A 12 -12.89 0.67 3.49
CA PRO A 12 -12.67 -0.79 3.58
C PRO A 12 -11.20 -1.20 3.51
N LEU A 13 -10.43 -0.59 2.63
CA LEU A 13 -8.99 -0.87 2.47
C LEU A 13 -8.19 -0.49 3.72
N VAL A 14 -8.55 0.60 4.40
CA VAL A 14 -7.93 1.01 5.66
C VAL A 14 -8.28 0.02 6.76
N LYS A 15 -9.55 -0.39 6.89
CA LYS A 15 -9.97 -1.42 7.85
C LYS A 15 -9.21 -2.73 7.66
N LEU A 16 -9.05 -3.17 6.42
CA LEU A 16 -8.28 -4.36 6.09
C LEU A 16 -6.81 -4.23 6.51
N GLY A 17 -6.16 -3.11 6.21
CA GLY A 17 -4.78 -2.84 6.60
C GLY A 17 -4.58 -2.77 8.10
N LEU A 18 -5.50 -2.13 8.85
CA LEU A 18 -5.49 -2.08 10.31
C LEU A 18 -5.62 -3.48 10.91
N TRP A 19 -6.57 -4.27 10.43
CA TRP A 19 -6.75 -5.66 10.86
C TRP A 19 -5.52 -6.53 10.59
N LEU A 20 -4.89 -6.40 9.42
CA LEU A 20 -3.64 -7.09 9.11
C LEU A 20 -2.53 -6.71 10.08
N ARG A 21 -2.35 -5.41 10.36
CA ARG A 21 -1.38 -4.91 11.32
C ARG A 21 -1.61 -5.49 12.72
N ASP A 22 -2.85 -5.49 13.18
CA ASP A 22 -3.25 -6.00 14.49
C ASP A 22 -3.09 -7.53 14.59
N SER A 23 -3.18 -8.24 13.44
CA SER A 23 -2.88 -9.68 13.32
C SER A 23 -1.38 -9.99 13.29
N GLY A 24 -0.50 -9.01 13.43
CA GLY A 24 0.94 -9.19 13.36
C GLY A 24 1.47 -9.50 11.94
N TYR A 25 0.70 -9.14 10.91
CA TYR A 25 1.12 -9.36 9.53
C TYR A 25 2.34 -8.51 9.17
N ARG A 26 3.34 -9.15 8.58
CA ARG A 26 4.53 -8.48 8.01
C ARG A 26 4.96 -9.22 6.74
N PHE A 27 5.29 -8.44 5.72
CA PHE A 27 5.79 -8.98 4.46
C PHE A 27 6.72 -7.96 3.79
N VAL A 28 7.87 -8.42 3.34
CA VAL A 28 8.81 -7.62 2.51
C VAL A 28 8.67 -8.08 1.07
N THR A 29 8.31 -7.18 0.18
CA THR A 29 8.15 -7.51 -1.25
C THR A 29 9.49 -7.87 -1.86
N PRO A 30 9.63 -9.11 -2.39
CA PRO A 30 10.83 -9.54 -3.09
C PRO A 30 10.87 -9.00 -4.53
N THR A 31 11.98 -9.28 -5.23
CA THR A 31 12.04 -9.06 -6.68
C THR A 31 11.01 -9.94 -7.42
N PRO A 32 10.53 -9.52 -8.60
CA PRO A 32 9.60 -10.34 -9.40
C PRO A 32 10.13 -11.76 -9.67
N LEU A 33 11.42 -11.91 -9.92
CA LEU A 33 12.04 -13.22 -10.14
C LEU A 33 11.98 -14.10 -8.88
N THR A 34 12.23 -13.54 -7.71
CA THR A 34 12.13 -14.26 -6.43
C THR A 34 10.68 -14.65 -6.17
N HIS A 35 9.72 -13.75 -6.44
CA HIS A 35 8.30 -14.02 -6.31
C HIS A 35 7.87 -15.20 -7.19
N ALA A 36 8.23 -15.17 -8.46
CA ALA A 36 7.93 -16.25 -9.40
C ALA A 36 8.53 -17.59 -8.96
N ARG A 37 9.81 -17.60 -8.49
CA ARG A 37 10.48 -18.81 -8.00
C ARG A 37 9.83 -19.40 -6.77
N VAL A 38 9.38 -18.58 -5.83
CA VAL A 38 8.70 -19.05 -4.61
C VAL A 38 7.35 -19.65 -4.97
N ASN A 39 6.57 -18.98 -5.83
CA ASN A 39 5.27 -19.50 -6.24
C ASN A 39 5.37 -20.77 -7.12
N ALA A 40 6.48 -21.00 -7.81
CA ALA A 40 6.72 -22.22 -8.58
C ALA A 40 7.07 -23.45 -7.73
N ARG A 41 7.50 -23.25 -6.47
CA ARG A 41 7.97 -24.37 -5.59
C ARG A 41 6.88 -25.06 -4.81
N ASP A 42 5.80 -24.34 -4.48
CA ASP A 42 4.74 -24.80 -3.59
C ASP A 42 3.37 -24.83 -4.26
N ALA A 43 2.42 -25.51 -3.59
CA ALA A 43 1.03 -25.54 -3.99
C ALA A 43 0.51 -24.11 -4.24
N LEU A 44 -0.22 -23.94 -5.33
CA LEU A 44 -0.73 -22.63 -5.78
C LEU A 44 -1.75 -21.99 -4.84
N GLU A 45 -2.25 -22.71 -3.83
CA GLU A 45 -3.28 -22.25 -2.88
C GLU A 45 -2.64 -21.64 -1.62
N ALA A 46 -3.19 -20.53 -1.15
CA ALA A 46 -2.76 -19.86 0.08
C ALA A 46 -3.12 -20.67 1.33
N ARG A 47 -2.25 -20.64 2.33
CA ARG A 47 -2.41 -21.32 3.64
C ARG A 47 -2.45 -20.32 4.81
N ASN A 48 -2.08 -19.08 4.58
CA ASN A 48 -2.00 -18.04 5.61
C ASN A 48 -2.10 -16.64 4.98
N LEU A 49 -2.14 -15.59 5.81
CA LEU A 49 -2.27 -14.19 5.36
C LEU A 49 -1.11 -13.73 4.46
N ARG A 50 0.13 -14.24 4.67
CA ARG A 50 1.27 -13.89 3.82
C ARG A 50 1.14 -14.49 2.43
N ASP A 51 0.54 -15.66 2.32
CA ASP A 51 0.28 -16.27 1.02
C ASP A 51 -0.74 -15.45 0.23
N ILE A 52 -1.79 -14.93 0.89
CA ILE A 52 -2.81 -14.08 0.25
C ILE A 52 -2.23 -12.71 -0.08
N PHE A 53 -1.84 -11.96 0.94
CA PHE A 53 -1.53 -10.53 0.83
C PHE A 53 -0.06 -10.22 0.56
N GLY A 54 0.80 -11.23 0.54
CA GLY A 54 2.22 -11.11 0.20
C GLY A 54 2.56 -11.81 -1.11
N TRP A 55 2.24 -13.09 -1.22
CA TRP A 55 2.57 -13.92 -2.38
C TRP A 55 1.49 -13.90 -3.48
N SER A 56 0.37 -13.20 -3.28
CA SER A 56 -0.77 -13.09 -4.22
C SER A 56 -1.31 -14.46 -4.66
N ARG A 57 -1.35 -15.42 -3.74
CA ARG A 57 -1.88 -16.76 -4.02
C ARG A 57 -3.40 -16.77 -3.90
N PRO A 58 -4.10 -17.51 -4.76
CA PRO A 58 -5.52 -17.76 -4.60
C PRO A 58 -5.80 -18.54 -3.31
N PHE A 59 -6.98 -18.34 -2.74
CA PHE A 59 -7.33 -18.87 -1.43
C PHE A 59 -8.80 -19.34 -1.36
N LYS A 60 -9.09 -20.22 -0.41
CA LYS A 60 -10.46 -20.59 -0.06
C LYS A 60 -11.08 -19.52 0.84
N GLU A 61 -12.37 -19.28 0.67
CA GLU A 61 -13.13 -18.33 1.48
C GLU A 61 -12.92 -18.52 2.98
N THR A 62 -12.84 -19.79 3.42
CA THR A 62 -12.64 -20.16 4.83
C THR A 62 -11.32 -19.68 5.45
N LEU A 63 -10.37 -19.21 4.64
CA LEU A 63 -9.06 -18.75 5.13
C LEU A 63 -9.09 -17.34 5.70
N LEU A 64 -10.07 -16.52 5.33
CA LEU A 64 -10.26 -15.15 5.85
C LEU A 64 -11.54 -15.09 6.71
N PRO A 65 -11.55 -14.26 7.76
CA PRO A 65 -12.77 -13.96 8.50
C PRO A 65 -13.74 -13.14 7.63
N ALA A 66 -15.04 -13.33 7.83
CA ALA A 66 -16.07 -12.65 7.07
C ALA A 66 -15.89 -11.10 6.96
N PRO A 67 -15.49 -10.36 8.01
CA PRO A 67 -15.23 -8.94 7.85
C PRO A 67 -14.15 -8.59 6.82
N ALA A 68 -13.06 -9.37 6.75
CA ALA A 68 -11.97 -9.13 5.80
C ALA A 68 -12.43 -9.38 4.35
N LEU A 69 -13.26 -10.39 4.12
CA LEU A 69 -13.87 -10.65 2.81
C LEU A 69 -14.80 -9.51 2.41
N ILE A 70 -15.66 -9.05 3.32
CA ILE A 70 -16.55 -7.92 3.09
C ILE A 70 -15.77 -6.65 2.72
N TRP A 71 -14.65 -6.37 3.39
CA TRP A 71 -13.83 -5.20 3.06
C TRP A 71 -13.16 -5.32 1.69
N LEU A 72 -12.69 -6.50 1.31
CA LEU A 72 -12.14 -6.74 -0.03
C LEU A 72 -13.20 -6.55 -1.11
N GLU A 73 -14.41 -7.07 -0.91
CA GLU A 73 -15.55 -6.91 -1.82
C GLU A 73 -15.95 -5.43 -1.95
N GLN A 74 -16.14 -4.74 -0.82
CA GLN A 74 -16.52 -3.33 -0.80
C GLN A 74 -15.48 -2.41 -1.46
N ALA A 75 -14.20 -2.81 -1.40
CA ALA A 75 -13.12 -2.09 -2.07
C ALA A 75 -13.00 -2.46 -3.56
N GLY A 76 -13.73 -3.45 -4.07
CA GLY A 76 -13.57 -3.97 -5.43
C GLY A 76 -12.24 -4.71 -5.65
N LEU A 77 -11.64 -5.22 -4.58
CA LEU A 77 -10.30 -5.83 -4.57
C LEU A 77 -10.32 -7.35 -4.38
N LEU A 78 -11.48 -7.99 -4.53
CA LEU A 78 -11.64 -9.44 -4.53
C LEU A 78 -11.99 -9.94 -5.92
N ASP A 79 -11.30 -10.97 -6.36
CA ASP A 79 -11.59 -11.68 -7.61
C ASP A 79 -12.08 -13.09 -7.31
N HIS A 80 -13.02 -13.57 -8.14
CA HIS A 80 -13.62 -14.89 -8.04
C HIS A 80 -13.26 -15.69 -9.29
N SER A 81 -12.37 -16.66 -9.16
CA SER A 81 -11.93 -17.48 -10.30
C SER A 81 -11.75 -18.93 -9.90
N GLY A 82 -12.35 -19.84 -10.68
CA GLY A 82 -12.11 -21.28 -10.57
C GLY A 82 -12.47 -21.90 -9.21
N GLY A 83 -13.43 -21.33 -8.46
CA GLY A 83 -13.83 -21.80 -7.13
C GLY A 83 -12.91 -21.35 -5.99
N LEU A 84 -11.90 -20.55 -6.29
CA LEU A 84 -11.05 -19.87 -5.32
C LEU A 84 -11.23 -18.37 -5.43
N LEU A 85 -10.82 -17.65 -4.37
CA LEU A 85 -10.77 -16.20 -4.30
C LEU A 85 -9.33 -15.73 -4.55
N ALA A 86 -9.16 -14.53 -5.10
CA ALA A 86 -7.87 -13.88 -5.22
C ALA A 86 -7.95 -12.41 -4.79
N SER A 87 -6.95 -11.95 -4.03
CA SER A 87 -6.85 -10.54 -3.65
C SER A 87 -6.15 -9.74 -4.75
N LYS A 88 -6.76 -8.61 -5.17
CA LYS A 88 -6.14 -7.64 -6.08
C LYS A 88 -5.24 -6.64 -5.34
N VAL A 89 -5.16 -6.72 -4.03
CA VAL A 89 -4.29 -5.90 -3.18
C VAL A 89 -3.26 -6.75 -2.45
N ARG A 90 -2.05 -6.22 -2.38
CA ARG A 90 -0.96 -6.70 -1.51
C ARG A 90 -0.71 -5.70 -0.40
N PHE A 91 -0.12 -6.18 0.67
CA PHE A 91 0.39 -5.34 1.75
C PHE A 91 1.86 -5.63 1.99
N SER A 92 2.68 -4.58 2.02
CA SER A 92 4.11 -4.68 2.28
C SER A 92 4.52 -3.82 3.45
N SER A 93 5.37 -4.36 4.31
CA SER A 93 5.94 -3.65 5.45
C SER A 93 7.14 -2.82 5.02
N LEU A 94 7.19 -1.57 5.44
CA LEU A 94 8.35 -0.68 5.36
C LEU A 94 8.53 -0.03 6.73
N GLY A 95 9.61 -0.37 7.43
CA GLY A 95 9.73 -0.08 8.86
C GLY A 95 8.56 -0.69 9.64
N ASP A 96 7.89 0.11 10.44
CA ASP A 96 6.70 -0.28 11.19
C ASP A 96 5.38 0.02 10.46
N GLN A 97 5.46 0.60 9.27
CA GLN A 97 4.31 0.92 8.46
C GLN A 97 3.93 -0.24 7.53
N LEU A 98 2.64 -0.30 7.20
CA LEU A 98 2.09 -1.25 6.25
C LEU A 98 1.50 -0.48 5.05
N TYR A 99 1.88 -0.87 3.85
CA TYR A 99 1.48 -0.22 2.60
C TYR A 99 0.65 -1.14 1.73
N ALA A 100 -0.56 -0.69 1.37
CA ALA A 100 -1.38 -1.31 0.35
C ALA A 100 -0.88 -0.92 -1.05
N HIS A 101 -0.83 -1.88 -1.97
CA HIS A 101 -0.46 -1.69 -3.37
C HIS A 101 -1.01 -2.83 -4.23
N SER A 102 -0.83 -2.79 -5.55
CA SER A 102 -1.38 -3.82 -6.45
C SER A 102 -0.81 -5.22 -6.19
N ALA A 103 -1.66 -6.24 -6.38
CA ALA A 103 -1.27 -7.64 -6.34
C ALA A 103 -0.30 -8.00 -7.49
N TYR A 104 0.43 -9.07 -7.33
CA TYR A 104 1.28 -9.62 -8.38
C TYR A 104 0.45 -10.57 -9.30
N PRO A 105 0.68 -10.55 -10.63
CA PRO A 105 1.61 -9.71 -11.37
C PRO A 105 1.09 -8.27 -11.55
N THR A 106 2.00 -7.29 -11.57
CA THR A 106 1.70 -5.87 -11.80
C THR A 106 1.79 -5.56 -13.29
N THR A 107 0.93 -6.18 -14.09
CA THR A 107 0.93 -6.10 -15.56
C THR A 107 -0.12 -5.15 -16.14
N ASP A 108 -1.12 -4.78 -15.34
CA ASP A 108 -2.18 -3.88 -15.77
C ASP A 108 -1.65 -2.44 -15.84
N ALA A 109 -2.18 -1.65 -16.78
CA ALA A 109 -1.70 -0.30 -17.07
C ALA A 109 -1.80 0.64 -15.85
N ASP A 110 -2.75 0.37 -14.94
CA ASP A 110 -2.98 1.12 -13.70
C ASP A 110 -2.37 0.45 -12.46
N SER A 111 -1.59 -0.63 -12.63
CA SER A 111 -0.94 -1.32 -11.51
C SER A 111 0.01 -0.41 -10.76
N VAL A 112 -0.06 -0.45 -9.44
CA VAL A 112 0.78 0.32 -8.53
C VAL A 112 1.86 -0.59 -7.97
N PHE A 113 3.09 -0.39 -8.44
CA PHE A 113 4.23 -1.18 -8.03
C PHE A 113 4.73 -0.80 -6.63
N PHE A 114 5.17 -1.82 -5.90
CA PHE A 114 5.90 -1.67 -4.64
C PHE A 114 6.93 -2.81 -4.55
N GLY A 115 8.21 -2.46 -4.47
CA GLY A 115 9.26 -3.47 -4.54
C GLY A 115 10.61 -3.00 -4.00
N PRO A 116 11.70 -3.69 -4.34
CA PRO A 116 13.03 -3.40 -3.79
C PRO A 116 13.50 -1.96 -3.97
N ASP A 117 13.11 -1.30 -5.05
CA ASP A 117 13.47 0.10 -5.30
C ASP A 117 12.74 1.06 -4.36
N THR A 118 11.51 0.72 -3.98
CA THR A 118 10.74 1.46 -2.95
C THR A 118 11.47 1.47 -1.61
N TYR A 119 12.01 0.33 -1.18
CA TYR A 119 12.77 0.24 0.08
C TYR A 119 14.06 1.07 0.03
N ARG A 120 14.78 1.05 -1.09
CA ARG A 120 15.98 1.87 -1.28
C ARG A 120 15.67 3.35 -1.27
N PHE A 121 14.59 3.74 -1.95
CA PHE A 121 14.14 5.12 -2.00
C PHE A 121 13.72 5.63 -0.61
N ALA A 122 12.94 4.86 0.14
CA ALA A 122 12.57 5.23 1.50
C ALA A 122 13.79 5.38 2.42
N ASN A 123 14.75 4.44 2.36
CA ASN A 123 15.99 4.56 3.12
C ASN A 123 16.80 5.80 2.74
N LEU A 124 16.85 6.16 1.45
CA LEU A 124 17.49 7.42 1.02
C LEU A 124 16.81 8.63 1.66
N ILE A 125 15.47 8.69 1.60
CA ILE A 125 14.70 9.78 2.22
C ILE A 125 14.97 9.86 3.72
N GLU A 126 14.91 8.74 4.44
CA GLU A 126 15.15 8.70 5.88
C GLU A 126 16.56 9.22 6.25
N ASN A 127 17.57 8.83 5.47
CA ASN A 127 18.94 9.31 5.67
C ASN A 127 19.08 10.81 5.39
N GLU A 128 18.47 11.31 4.31
CA GLU A 128 18.48 12.74 3.99
C GLU A 128 17.73 13.57 5.04
N MET A 129 16.58 13.10 5.51
CA MET A 129 15.82 13.75 6.57
C MET A 129 16.57 13.75 7.92
N ALA A 130 17.34 12.69 8.21
CA ALA A 130 18.19 12.65 9.39
C ALA A 130 19.38 13.64 9.30
N ALA A 131 19.97 13.80 8.10
CA ALA A 131 21.07 14.71 7.85
C ALA A 131 20.62 16.20 7.79
N GLN A 132 19.42 16.42 7.24
CA GLN A 132 18.83 17.75 7.05
C GLN A 132 17.35 17.75 7.48
N PRO A 133 17.07 17.81 8.79
CA PRO A 133 15.70 17.77 9.30
C PRO A 133 14.86 18.95 8.78
N LEU A 134 13.63 18.67 8.40
CA LEU A 134 12.70 19.70 8.00
C LEU A 134 12.18 20.47 9.22
N LEU A 135 11.87 21.75 9.01
CA LEU A 135 11.27 22.59 10.04
C LEU A 135 9.82 22.16 10.31
N PRO A 136 9.29 22.39 11.53
CA PRO A 136 7.87 22.18 11.83
C PRO A 136 6.97 22.92 10.84
N GLY A 137 5.90 22.25 10.38
CA GLY A 137 4.99 22.81 9.38
C GLY A 137 5.54 22.83 7.94
N ALA A 138 6.63 22.13 7.66
CA ALA A 138 7.17 22.02 6.33
C ALA A 138 6.12 21.46 5.33
N ARG A 139 6.26 21.86 4.07
CA ARG A 139 5.42 21.35 2.97
C ARG A 139 6.18 20.29 2.19
N ILE A 140 5.62 19.09 2.10
CA ILE A 140 6.17 17.95 1.38
C ILE A 140 5.29 17.71 0.16
N LEU A 141 5.89 17.63 -1.01
CA LEU A 141 5.24 17.28 -2.26
C LEU A 141 5.96 16.07 -2.87
N ASP A 142 5.23 14.96 -3.04
CA ASP A 142 5.70 13.75 -3.71
C ASP A 142 4.98 13.63 -5.06
N ILE A 143 5.73 13.76 -6.16
CA ILE A 143 5.21 13.73 -7.53
C ILE A 143 5.52 12.35 -8.14
N GLY A 144 4.49 11.69 -8.69
CA GLY A 144 4.58 10.29 -9.10
C GLY A 144 4.63 9.37 -7.88
N CYS A 145 3.81 9.68 -6.88
CA CYS A 145 3.91 9.09 -5.55
C CYS A 145 3.61 7.58 -5.49
N GLY A 146 2.96 7.02 -6.52
CA GLY A 146 2.50 5.64 -6.47
C GLY A 146 1.62 5.37 -5.24
N ALA A 147 1.99 4.37 -4.45
CA ALA A 147 1.32 4.06 -3.17
C ALA A 147 1.71 5.03 -2.02
N GLY A 148 2.49 6.07 -2.27
CA GLY A 148 2.87 7.12 -1.34
C GLY A 148 4.05 6.84 -0.39
N PRO A 149 4.89 5.80 -0.58
CA PRO A 149 5.91 5.45 0.41
C PRO A 149 6.95 6.55 0.62
N GLY A 150 7.33 7.29 -0.45
CA GLY A 150 8.30 8.38 -0.37
C GLY A 150 7.82 9.52 0.50
N GLY A 151 6.69 10.11 0.13
CA GLY A 151 6.11 11.25 0.86
C GLY A 151 5.74 10.89 2.30
N ILE A 152 5.19 9.69 2.53
CA ILE A 152 4.85 9.22 3.88
C ILE A 152 6.11 9.04 4.72
N SER A 153 7.19 8.41 4.19
CA SER A 153 8.47 8.28 4.93
C SER A 153 9.06 9.63 5.29
N ALA A 154 9.07 10.60 4.36
CA ALA A 154 9.53 11.95 4.62
C ALA A 154 8.70 12.64 5.72
N ALA A 155 7.39 12.47 5.67
CA ALA A 155 6.49 13.08 6.65
C ALA A 155 6.65 12.46 8.05
N LEU A 156 6.80 11.13 8.14
CA LEU A 156 7.05 10.44 9.40
C LEU A 156 8.41 10.78 10.02
N ALA A 157 9.42 11.07 9.21
CA ALA A 157 10.74 11.51 9.66
C ALA A 157 10.77 12.98 10.09
N THR A 158 9.72 13.75 9.82
CA THR A 158 9.66 15.19 10.15
C THR A 158 9.09 15.41 11.54
N ILE A 159 9.77 16.24 12.34
CA ILE A 159 9.27 16.66 13.65
C ILE A 159 8.14 17.69 13.48
N GLY A 160 6.99 17.40 14.10
CA GLY A 160 5.79 18.21 13.98
C GLY A 160 4.82 17.67 12.93
N SER A 161 3.90 18.51 12.47
CA SER A 161 2.86 18.11 11.51
C SER A 161 3.15 18.73 10.14
N PRO A 162 3.88 18.04 9.24
CA PRO A 162 4.12 18.55 7.90
C PRO A 162 2.83 18.52 7.07
N HIS A 163 2.75 19.43 6.08
CA HIS A 163 1.69 19.40 5.09
C HIS A 163 2.10 18.47 3.95
N LEU A 164 1.58 17.26 3.93
CA LEU A 164 1.87 16.25 2.90
C LEU A 164 0.91 16.37 1.72
N THR A 165 1.46 16.45 0.51
CA THR A 165 0.73 16.35 -0.75
C THR A 165 1.32 15.22 -1.58
N LEU A 166 0.48 14.26 -1.96
CA LEU A 166 0.83 13.14 -2.83
C LEU A 166 0.15 13.33 -4.18
N ALA A 167 0.92 13.35 -5.26
CA ALA A 167 0.41 13.59 -6.61
C ALA A 167 0.80 12.44 -7.54
N ASP A 168 -0.16 11.95 -8.29
CA ASP A 168 0.05 10.92 -9.32
C ASP A 168 -0.93 11.11 -10.48
N ILE A 169 -0.57 10.65 -11.67
CA ILE A 169 -1.48 10.62 -12.84
C ILE A 169 -2.40 9.40 -12.80
N ASN A 170 -2.02 8.35 -12.07
CA ASN A 170 -2.76 7.10 -11.95
C ASN A 170 -3.79 7.22 -10.80
N PRO A 171 -5.11 7.21 -11.08
CA PRO A 171 -6.13 7.26 -10.03
C PRO A 171 -6.05 6.10 -9.03
N THR A 172 -5.66 4.90 -9.48
CA THR A 172 -5.48 3.73 -8.61
C THR A 172 -4.35 3.96 -7.60
N ALA A 173 -3.26 4.62 -8.01
CA ALA A 173 -2.19 5.03 -7.12
C ALA A 173 -2.69 5.96 -6.01
N LEU A 174 -3.50 6.95 -6.35
CA LEU A 174 -4.06 7.89 -5.37
C LEU A 174 -5.00 7.22 -4.36
N ILE A 175 -5.75 6.19 -4.77
CA ILE A 175 -6.58 5.38 -3.85
C ILE A 175 -5.70 4.67 -2.82
N PHE A 176 -4.63 4.01 -3.27
CA PHE A 176 -3.68 3.35 -2.36
C PHE A 176 -2.93 4.37 -1.49
N ALA A 177 -2.47 5.48 -2.07
CA ALA A 177 -1.77 6.53 -1.34
C ALA A 177 -2.62 7.10 -0.20
N GLN A 178 -3.90 7.41 -0.46
CA GLN A 178 -4.85 7.88 0.56
C GLN A 178 -5.04 6.86 1.68
N ALA A 179 -5.21 5.57 1.32
CA ALA A 179 -5.35 4.52 2.31
C ALA A 179 -4.07 4.38 3.16
N ASN A 180 -2.90 4.49 2.55
CA ASN A 180 -1.62 4.36 3.24
C ASN A 180 -1.32 5.55 4.15
N VAL A 181 -1.71 6.77 3.79
CA VAL A 181 -1.67 7.95 4.68
C VAL A 181 -2.52 7.70 5.92
N ALA A 182 -3.75 7.19 5.75
CA ALA A 182 -4.64 6.88 6.86
C ALA A 182 -4.08 5.72 7.73
N LEU A 183 -3.48 4.69 7.12
CA LEU A 183 -2.80 3.60 7.84
C LEU A 183 -1.60 4.08 8.65
N ALA A 184 -0.88 5.10 8.17
CA ALA A 184 0.20 5.74 8.88
C ALA A 184 -0.28 6.67 10.02
N GLY A 185 -1.60 6.83 10.20
CA GLY A 185 -2.19 7.72 11.21
C GLY A 185 -1.96 9.20 10.91
N MET A 186 -1.85 9.55 9.64
CA MET A 186 -1.54 10.90 9.18
C MET A 186 -2.70 11.51 8.40
N ASP A 187 -2.71 12.84 8.36
CA ASP A 187 -3.51 13.61 7.41
C ASP A 187 -2.66 13.99 6.19
N GLY A 188 -3.19 13.79 5.00
CA GLY A 188 -2.52 14.12 3.76
C GLY A 188 -3.52 14.43 2.66
N THR A 189 -3.09 15.22 1.67
CA THR A 189 -3.87 15.54 0.48
C THR A 189 -3.34 14.75 -0.70
N CYS A 190 -4.22 14.05 -1.42
CA CYS A 190 -3.89 13.41 -2.69
C CYS A 190 -4.45 14.23 -3.84
N ALA A 191 -3.62 14.51 -4.85
CA ALA A 191 -3.98 15.34 -6.00
C ALA A 191 -3.69 14.61 -7.31
N ASN A 192 -4.64 14.69 -8.25
CA ASN A 192 -4.41 14.25 -9.63
C ASN A 192 -3.65 15.35 -10.36
N SER A 193 -2.49 15.04 -10.96
CA SER A 193 -1.62 15.99 -11.65
C SER A 193 -2.08 16.35 -13.07
N ILE A 194 -3.24 15.88 -13.54
CA ILE A 194 -3.68 16.05 -14.93
C ILE A 194 -4.33 17.42 -15.22
N ASN A 195 -4.56 18.26 -14.22
CA ASN A 195 -5.20 19.57 -14.42
C ASN A 195 -4.30 20.74 -13.94
N SER A 196 -3.34 21.09 -14.72
CA SER A 196 -2.72 22.42 -14.68
C SER A 196 -2.65 23.00 -16.08
#